data_88231bc96aa29ffb9f23d9e37f1fc7c7
#
_entry.id   88231bc96aa29ffb9f23d9e37f1fc7c7
#
_cell.length_a   1.000
_cell.length_b   1.000
_cell.length_c   1.000
_cell.angle_alpha   90.00
_cell.angle_beta   90.00
_cell.angle_gamma   90.00
#
_symmetry.space_group_name_H-M   'P 1'
#
loop_
_entity.id
_entity.type
_entity.pdbx_description
1 polymer ?
#
loop_
_entity_poly.entity_id
_entity_poly.type
_entity_poly.pdbx_seq_one_letter_code
_entity_poly.pdbx_strand_id
1 'polypeptide(L)'
;MTGRKIASTKLACSALDIKAMRIFVAVAEAGSFVAGGKAMGLTRSAAGKALTRLEDYLQTRLFQRTTRRLSLTTEGHEFYHRCCRLLEDIEEAEASIRQNSPLPKGILRLTVSEGYGKMVILPFIQAFLQNSPNISIELSFSDRVVDLVEEGFDLAVRVGNAATSHQYITQVIDRARSQLFASPDYLKQWGKPESLTDLKDHCRLVYGLGSASSAWTLFDEEHGQITLNGRNLVRFDSGDAIRLAAIAGLGIGYLPSFMIEKDILAGHLVQLLADTRGEEVAIHAIYPTRSYLSLRVRVFIDGLKNFLSNHEKK
;
A
#
# COMPACT_ATOMS: atom_id res chain seq x y z
N MET A 1 47.30 -22.28 0.63
CA MET A 1 46.59 -22.47 1.90
C MET A 1 46.64 -21.13 2.66
N THR A 2 45.63 -20.31 2.53
CA THR A 2 45.53 -19.02 3.21
C THR A 2 44.15 -18.97 3.86
N GLY A 3 44.12 -19.31 5.14
CA GLY A 3 42.92 -19.30 5.98
C GLY A 3 42.44 -17.87 6.20
N ARG A 4 41.26 -17.55 5.70
CA ARG A 4 40.54 -16.33 6.05
C ARG A 4 40.04 -16.46 7.49
N LYS A 5 40.70 -15.76 8.42
CA LYS A 5 40.19 -15.53 9.78
C LYS A 5 38.85 -14.76 9.65
N ILE A 6 37.76 -15.43 9.93
CA ILE A 6 36.46 -14.79 10.19
C ILE A 6 36.64 -14.02 11.50
N ALA A 7 36.64 -12.69 11.42
CA ALA A 7 36.65 -11.82 12.58
C ALA A 7 35.40 -12.13 13.42
N SER A 8 35.60 -12.75 14.58
CA SER A 8 34.56 -12.92 15.58
C SER A 8 34.16 -11.53 16.07
N THR A 9 33.07 -11.00 15.51
CA THR A 9 32.37 -9.85 16.07
C THR A 9 31.82 -10.32 17.43
N LYS A 10 32.50 -9.92 18.53
CA LYS A 10 31.94 -10.01 19.88
C LYS A 10 30.60 -9.27 19.83
N LEU A 11 29.50 -10.00 19.74
CA LEU A 11 28.17 -9.50 20.13
C LEU A 11 28.29 -9.19 21.62
N ALA A 12 28.72 -7.96 21.94
CA ALA A 12 28.59 -7.42 23.27
C ALA A 12 27.15 -7.62 23.68
N CYS A 13 26.89 -8.10 24.88
CA CYS A 13 25.55 -8.27 25.44
C CYS A 13 24.91 -6.88 25.47
N SER A 14 24.23 -6.52 24.40
CA SER A 14 23.55 -5.24 24.22
C SER A 14 22.39 -5.24 25.19
N ALA A 15 22.12 -4.12 25.86
CA ALA A 15 20.92 -3.95 26.67
C ALA A 15 19.62 -4.05 25.81
N LEU A 16 19.77 -3.98 24.50
CA LEU A 16 18.73 -4.27 23.53
C LEU A 16 18.78 -5.77 23.16
N ASP A 17 18.03 -6.58 23.88
CA ASP A 17 17.79 -7.98 23.59
C ASP A 17 16.29 -8.22 23.29
N ILE A 18 15.98 -9.39 22.73
CA ILE A 18 14.59 -9.79 22.41
C ILE A 18 13.69 -9.71 23.65
N LYS A 19 14.22 -10.05 24.82
CA LYS A 19 13.48 -10.01 26.09
C LYS A 19 13.12 -8.59 26.47
N ALA A 20 14.04 -7.63 26.31
CA ALA A 20 13.78 -6.22 26.59
C ALA A 20 12.71 -5.66 25.64
N MET A 21 12.75 -6.01 24.35
CA MET A 21 11.71 -5.63 23.37
C MET A 21 10.35 -6.21 23.75
N ARG A 22 10.27 -7.50 24.09
CA ARG A 22 9.01 -8.14 24.52
C ARG A 22 8.44 -7.48 25.80
N ILE A 23 9.27 -7.14 26.77
CA ILE A 23 8.82 -6.43 27.99
C ILE A 23 8.29 -5.04 27.63
N PHE A 24 9.00 -4.32 26.75
CA PHE A 24 8.57 -3.01 26.30
C PHE A 24 7.22 -3.04 25.60
N VAL A 25 7.03 -3.94 24.64
CA VAL A 25 5.76 -4.12 23.91
C VAL A 25 4.64 -4.48 24.89
N ALA A 26 4.83 -5.48 25.75
CA ALA A 26 3.83 -5.91 26.72
C ALA A 26 3.39 -4.80 27.69
N VAL A 27 4.33 -3.93 28.12
CA VAL A 27 4.02 -2.80 29.01
C VAL A 27 3.30 -1.68 28.24
N ALA A 28 3.66 -1.44 26.98
CA ALA A 28 3.01 -0.47 26.11
C ALA A 28 1.53 -0.84 25.84
N GLU A 29 1.29 -2.10 25.45
CA GLU A 29 -0.07 -2.61 25.19
C GLU A 29 -0.96 -2.61 26.44
N ALA A 30 -0.39 -3.01 27.57
CA ALA A 30 -1.12 -3.03 28.83
C ALA A 30 -1.35 -1.64 29.45
N GLY A 31 -0.66 -0.61 28.97
CA GLY A 31 -0.69 0.74 29.58
C GLY A 31 -0.28 0.77 31.05
N SER A 32 0.42 -0.28 31.53
CA SER A 32 0.74 -0.48 32.95
C SER A 32 1.94 -1.38 33.14
N PHE A 33 2.90 -0.94 33.98
CA PHE A 33 4.03 -1.76 34.41
C PHE A 33 3.62 -3.03 35.19
N VAL A 34 2.50 -2.97 35.89
CA VAL A 34 1.98 -4.12 36.65
C VAL A 34 1.42 -5.17 35.71
N ALA A 35 0.51 -4.77 34.81
CA ALA A 35 -0.15 -5.67 33.89
C ALA A 35 0.83 -6.23 32.84
N GLY A 36 1.64 -5.38 32.21
CA GLY A 36 2.65 -5.81 31.23
C GLY A 36 3.74 -6.67 31.86
N GLY A 37 4.20 -6.34 33.09
CA GLY A 37 5.12 -7.20 33.83
C GLY A 37 4.55 -8.58 34.11
N LYS A 38 3.29 -8.64 34.57
CA LYS A 38 2.58 -9.90 34.83
C LYS A 38 2.45 -10.77 33.58
N ALA A 39 2.14 -10.18 32.42
CA ALA A 39 2.09 -10.87 31.14
C ALA A 39 3.43 -11.55 30.77
N MET A 40 4.54 -10.97 31.21
CA MET A 40 5.91 -11.48 31.00
C MET A 40 6.46 -12.31 32.15
N GLY A 41 5.65 -12.66 33.16
CA GLY A 41 6.10 -13.38 34.36
C GLY A 41 7.03 -12.56 35.25
N LEU A 42 6.97 -11.23 35.20
CA LEU A 42 7.84 -10.31 35.94
C LEU A 42 7.06 -9.51 36.99
N THR A 43 7.76 -9.11 38.06
CA THR A 43 7.24 -8.13 39.00
C THR A 43 7.26 -6.74 38.38
N ARG A 44 6.43 -5.81 38.89
CA ARG A 44 6.45 -4.38 38.49
C ARG A 44 7.87 -3.78 38.56
N SER A 45 8.62 -4.08 39.63
CA SER A 45 9.97 -3.56 39.83
C SER A 45 10.93 -4.12 38.79
N ALA A 46 10.84 -5.42 38.44
CA ALA A 46 11.68 -6.05 37.45
C ALA A 46 11.43 -5.50 36.05
N ALA A 47 10.14 -5.36 35.66
CA ALA A 47 9.76 -4.72 34.39
C ALA A 47 10.24 -3.27 34.32
N GLY A 48 10.05 -2.50 35.40
CA GLY A 48 10.50 -1.10 35.47
C GLY A 48 12.02 -0.98 35.31
N LYS A 49 12.81 -1.82 36.00
CA LYS A 49 14.28 -1.83 35.85
C LYS A 49 14.74 -2.22 34.44
N ALA A 50 14.08 -3.21 33.81
CA ALA A 50 14.39 -3.60 32.44
C ALA A 50 14.17 -2.45 31.47
N LEU A 51 13.04 -1.74 31.59
CA LEU A 51 12.72 -0.62 30.73
C LEU A 51 13.59 0.61 30.98
N THR A 52 13.95 0.89 32.24
CA THR A 52 14.91 1.96 32.53
C THR A 52 16.28 1.67 31.85
N ARG A 53 16.78 0.44 31.94
CA ARG A 53 18.02 0.05 31.24
C ARG A 53 17.90 0.20 29.71
N LEU A 54 16.74 -0.12 29.13
CA LEU A 54 16.48 0.03 27.71
C LEU A 54 16.47 1.52 27.32
N GLU A 55 15.77 2.38 28.08
CA GLU A 55 15.76 3.83 27.87
C GLU A 55 17.18 4.44 28.03
N ASP A 56 17.94 3.98 29.02
CA ASP A 56 19.33 4.41 29.24
C ASP A 56 20.25 3.99 28.10
N TYR A 57 20.05 2.77 27.55
CA TYR A 57 20.81 2.29 26.39
C TYR A 57 20.51 3.08 25.13
N LEU A 58 19.23 3.38 24.90
CA LEU A 58 18.77 4.17 23.75
C LEU A 58 19.00 5.68 23.93
N GLN A 59 19.42 6.12 25.13
CA GLN A 59 19.54 7.54 25.50
C GLN A 59 18.27 8.35 25.23
N THR A 60 17.10 7.69 25.34
CA THR A 60 15.81 8.26 24.97
C THR A 60 14.72 7.71 25.87
N ARG A 61 13.80 8.58 26.29
CA ARG A 61 12.61 8.18 27.04
C ARG A 61 11.57 7.60 26.09
N LEU A 62 11.11 6.39 26.37
CA LEU A 62 10.07 5.69 25.59
C LEU A 62 8.69 5.86 26.23
N PHE A 63 8.65 6.11 27.55
CA PHE A 63 7.40 6.33 28.27
C PHE A 63 7.35 7.71 28.94
N GLN A 64 6.19 8.34 28.83
CA GLN A 64 5.80 9.47 29.68
C GLN A 64 5.15 8.92 30.95
N ARG A 65 5.74 9.25 32.09
CA ARG A 65 5.24 8.84 33.41
C ARG A 65 4.47 10.02 34.02
N THR A 66 3.16 9.99 33.95
CA THR A 66 2.33 10.87 34.77
C THR A 66 1.81 10.07 35.97
N THR A 67 1.38 10.76 37.03
CA THR A 67 0.83 10.10 38.22
C THR A 67 -0.48 9.36 37.98
N ARG A 68 -1.11 9.56 36.80
CA ARG A 68 -2.41 8.98 36.46
C ARG A 68 -2.40 8.02 35.28
N ARG A 69 -1.42 8.11 34.36
CA ARG A 69 -1.36 7.27 33.14
C ARG A 69 0.09 7.03 32.73
N LEU A 70 0.31 5.84 32.16
CA LEU A 70 1.49 5.47 31.40
C LEU A 70 1.14 5.59 29.91
N SER A 71 1.88 6.41 29.18
CA SER A 71 1.73 6.57 27.72
C SER A 71 3.10 6.56 27.07
N LEU A 72 3.15 6.19 25.80
CA LEU A 72 4.37 6.28 25.02
C LEU A 72 4.72 7.74 24.69
N THR A 73 6.00 8.04 24.55
CA THR A 73 6.50 9.26 23.90
C THR A 73 6.36 9.12 22.37
N THR A 74 6.67 10.16 21.62
CA THR A 74 6.74 10.07 20.13
C THR A 74 7.75 9.02 19.71
N GLU A 75 8.95 9.05 20.30
CA GLU A 75 10.02 8.07 20.06
C GLU A 75 9.60 6.67 20.56
N GLY A 76 8.84 6.60 21.66
CA GLY A 76 8.26 5.37 22.16
C GLY A 76 7.29 4.74 21.20
N HIS A 77 6.42 5.51 20.55
CA HIS A 77 5.50 5.03 19.52
C HIS A 77 6.26 4.48 18.30
N GLU A 78 7.24 5.22 17.82
CA GLU A 78 8.09 4.78 16.71
C GLU A 78 8.83 3.47 17.05
N PHE A 79 9.45 3.41 18.22
CA PHE A 79 10.16 2.23 18.70
C PHE A 79 9.22 1.04 18.92
N TYR A 80 7.98 1.28 19.41
CA TYR A 80 6.96 0.25 19.59
C TYR A 80 6.64 -0.45 18.26
N HIS A 81 6.35 0.31 17.22
CA HIS A 81 6.06 -0.26 15.90
C HIS A 81 7.24 -1.04 15.31
N ARG A 82 8.48 -0.59 15.56
CA ARG A 82 9.69 -1.32 15.13
C ARG A 82 9.88 -2.61 15.91
N CYS A 83 9.67 -2.59 17.24
CA CYS A 83 9.76 -3.79 18.08
C CYS A 83 8.72 -4.84 17.70
N CYS A 84 7.47 -4.46 17.50
CA CYS A 84 6.41 -5.39 17.07
C CYS A 84 6.82 -6.12 15.79
N ARG A 85 7.29 -5.40 14.77
CA ARG A 85 7.76 -6.02 13.51
C ARG A 85 8.93 -6.99 13.70
N LEU A 86 9.95 -6.59 14.47
CA LEU A 86 11.10 -7.45 14.73
C LEU A 86 10.70 -8.73 15.48
N LEU A 87 9.78 -8.62 16.44
CA LEU A 87 9.28 -9.78 17.19
C LEU A 87 8.45 -10.71 16.30
N GLU A 88 7.63 -10.17 15.40
CA GLU A 88 6.90 -10.94 14.39
C GLU A 88 7.86 -11.65 13.43
N ASP A 89 8.90 -10.97 12.92
CA ASP A 89 9.91 -11.55 12.03
C ASP A 89 10.66 -12.71 12.73
N ILE A 90 10.96 -12.59 14.03
CA ILE A 90 11.58 -13.67 14.82
C ILE A 90 10.62 -14.86 14.97
N GLU A 91 9.35 -14.63 15.31
CA GLU A 91 8.38 -15.71 15.44
C GLU A 91 8.15 -16.44 14.11
N GLU A 92 8.15 -15.70 12.99
CA GLU A 92 8.02 -16.28 11.66
C GLU A 92 9.25 -17.13 11.30
N ALA A 93 10.46 -16.65 11.61
CA ALA A 93 11.69 -17.41 11.41
C ALA A 93 11.71 -18.71 12.24
N GLU A 94 11.30 -18.66 13.51
CA GLU A 94 11.14 -19.85 14.34
C GLU A 94 10.11 -20.84 13.79
N ALA A 95 8.96 -20.33 13.31
CA ALA A 95 7.89 -21.15 12.75
C ALA A 95 8.30 -21.84 11.45
N SER A 96 9.11 -21.19 10.61
CA SER A 96 9.58 -21.74 9.33
C SER A 96 10.44 -23.00 9.51
N ILE A 97 11.14 -23.12 10.64
CA ILE A 97 12.02 -24.27 10.95
C ILE A 97 11.23 -25.44 11.52
N ARG A 98 10.11 -25.18 12.18
CA ARG A 98 9.34 -26.22 12.90
C ARG A 98 8.49 -27.14 12.03
N GLN A 99 8.60 -27.11 10.70
CA GLN A 99 7.87 -27.96 9.72
C GLN A 99 6.34 -28.00 9.84
N ASN A 100 5.72 -27.29 10.76
CA ASN A 100 4.29 -27.06 10.77
C ASN A 100 4.05 -25.85 9.87
N SER A 101 3.35 -26.02 8.74
CA SER A 101 2.95 -24.89 7.88
C SER A 101 2.32 -23.82 8.75
N PRO A 102 3.01 -22.73 9.08
CA PRO A 102 2.45 -21.73 9.95
C PRO A 102 1.26 -21.11 9.21
N LEU A 103 0.10 -21.08 9.86
CA LEU A 103 -1.00 -20.27 9.35
C LEU A 103 -0.57 -18.81 9.38
N PRO A 104 -0.77 -18.07 8.30
CA PRO A 104 -0.44 -16.66 8.28
C PRO A 104 -1.19 -15.94 9.39
N LYS A 105 -0.48 -15.16 10.20
CA LYS A 105 -1.04 -14.42 11.35
C LYS A 105 -0.40 -13.04 11.49
N GLY A 106 -1.02 -12.16 12.26
CA GLY A 106 -0.50 -10.84 12.59
C GLY A 106 -1.10 -9.71 11.76
N ILE A 107 -0.51 -8.53 11.84
CA ILE A 107 -1.00 -7.33 11.16
C ILE A 107 -0.29 -7.18 9.83
N LEU A 108 -1.05 -7.10 8.74
CA LEU A 108 -0.57 -6.78 7.40
C LEU A 108 -0.86 -5.31 7.11
N ARG A 109 0.19 -4.49 7.03
CA ARG A 109 0.11 -3.05 6.77
C ARG A 109 0.32 -2.76 5.29
N LEU A 110 -0.72 -2.24 4.65
CA LEU A 110 -0.75 -1.98 3.22
C LEU A 110 -0.90 -0.49 2.95
N THR A 111 -0.21 0.00 1.91
CA THR A 111 -0.54 1.27 1.28
C THR A 111 -0.89 1.03 -0.19
N VAL A 112 -2.01 1.58 -0.65
CA VAL A 112 -2.54 1.29 -1.98
C VAL A 112 -2.92 2.58 -2.70
N SER A 113 -2.74 2.61 -4.02
CA SER A 113 -3.28 3.69 -4.85
C SER A 113 -4.79 3.79 -4.65
N GLU A 114 -5.29 5.02 -4.46
CA GLU A 114 -6.66 5.26 -3.99
C GLU A 114 -7.71 4.57 -4.86
N GLY A 115 -7.65 4.78 -6.17
CA GLY A 115 -8.63 4.20 -7.11
C GLY A 115 -8.58 2.66 -7.12
N TYR A 116 -7.39 2.07 -7.25
CA TYR A 116 -7.23 0.61 -7.27
C TYR A 116 -7.59 -0.02 -5.92
N GLY A 117 -7.24 0.65 -4.85
CA GLY A 117 -7.59 0.25 -3.49
C GLY A 117 -9.10 0.12 -3.29
N LYS A 118 -9.87 1.13 -3.70
CA LYS A 118 -11.32 1.15 -3.57
C LYS A 118 -12.02 0.15 -4.50
N MET A 119 -11.57 0.05 -5.75
CA MET A 119 -12.27 -0.73 -6.78
C MET A 119 -11.91 -2.21 -6.78
N VAL A 120 -10.66 -2.56 -6.43
CA VAL A 120 -10.13 -3.92 -6.54
C VAL A 120 -9.73 -4.51 -5.18
N ILE A 121 -8.92 -3.77 -4.39
CA ILE A 121 -8.38 -4.32 -3.13
C ILE A 121 -9.48 -4.51 -2.08
N LEU A 122 -10.41 -3.57 -1.89
CA LEU A 122 -11.48 -3.71 -0.91
C LEU A 122 -12.39 -4.93 -1.18
N PRO A 123 -12.88 -5.17 -2.41
CA PRO A 123 -13.59 -6.40 -2.73
C PRO A 123 -12.79 -7.68 -2.47
N PHE A 124 -11.48 -7.66 -2.78
CA PHE A 124 -10.59 -8.78 -2.53
C PHE A 124 -10.43 -9.07 -1.03
N ILE A 125 -10.25 -8.04 -0.20
CA ILE A 125 -10.02 -8.18 1.25
C ILE A 125 -11.16 -8.98 1.90
N GLN A 126 -12.40 -8.78 1.49
CA GLN A 126 -13.54 -9.53 2.02
C GLN A 126 -13.36 -11.03 1.85
N ALA A 127 -12.99 -11.50 0.66
CA ALA A 127 -12.75 -12.91 0.38
C ALA A 127 -11.45 -13.40 1.05
N PHE A 128 -10.43 -12.56 1.12
CA PHE A 128 -9.14 -12.89 1.72
C PHE A 128 -9.23 -13.17 3.21
N LEU A 129 -9.93 -12.31 3.97
CA LEU A 129 -10.07 -12.47 5.42
C LEU A 129 -10.89 -13.70 5.82
N GLN A 130 -11.84 -14.13 4.99
CA GLN A 130 -12.57 -15.40 5.20
C GLN A 130 -11.63 -16.61 5.19
N ASN A 131 -10.58 -16.57 4.36
CA ASN A 131 -9.60 -17.63 4.22
C ASN A 131 -8.36 -17.46 5.12
N SER A 132 -8.22 -16.30 5.75
CA SER A 132 -7.06 -15.93 6.58
C SER A 132 -7.51 -15.28 7.89
N PRO A 133 -8.23 -16.00 8.79
CA PRO A 133 -8.88 -15.40 9.95
C PRO A 133 -7.91 -14.87 11.01
N ASN A 134 -6.63 -15.25 10.96
CA ASN A 134 -5.61 -14.82 11.90
C ASN A 134 -4.82 -13.58 11.41
N ILE A 135 -5.18 -13.01 10.24
CA ILE A 135 -4.58 -11.79 9.72
C ILE A 135 -5.51 -10.62 10.03
N SER A 136 -4.93 -9.55 10.55
CA SER A 136 -5.54 -8.22 10.61
C SER A 136 -4.93 -7.34 9.53
N ILE A 137 -5.72 -6.48 8.90
CA ILE A 137 -5.25 -5.58 7.83
C ILE A 137 -5.38 -4.14 8.28
N GLU A 138 -4.27 -3.38 8.15
CA GLU A 138 -4.25 -1.93 8.21
C GLU A 138 -4.03 -1.41 6.78
N LEU A 139 -4.97 -0.63 6.25
CA LEU A 139 -4.98 -0.19 4.87
C LEU A 139 -4.97 1.33 4.76
N SER A 140 -3.94 1.87 4.13
CA SER A 140 -3.80 3.30 3.81
C SER A 140 -4.05 3.53 2.32
N PHE A 141 -4.96 4.45 1.98
CA PHE A 141 -5.23 4.88 0.62
C PHE A 141 -4.44 6.15 0.32
N SER A 142 -3.47 6.08 -0.57
CA SER A 142 -2.65 7.24 -0.92
C SER A 142 -1.92 7.01 -2.24
N ASP A 143 -1.92 8.02 -3.11
CA ASP A 143 -1.16 8.01 -4.35
C ASP A 143 0.25 8.62 -4.21
N ARG A 144 0.62 9.10 -3.01
CA ARG A 144 1.97 9.61 -2.76
C ARG A 144 3.00 8.49 -2.74
N VAL A 145 4.22 8.80 -3.17
CA VAL A 145 5.38 7.93 -2.98
C VAL A 145 5.76 7.96 -1.50
N VAL A 146 5.88 6.77 -0.90
CA VAL A 146 6.19 6.58 0.53
C VAL A 146 7.43 5.71 0.66
N ASP A 147 8.21 5.93 1.73
CA ASP A 147 9.21 4.96 2.18
C ASP A 147 8.52 3.91 3.05
N LEU A 148 8.42 2.66 2.51
CA LEU A 148 7.70 1.58 3.20
C LEU A 148 8.34 1.21 4.54
N VAL A 149 9.67 1.30 4.63
CA VAL A 149 10.41 0.93 5.83
C VAL A 149 10.22 1.99 6.91
N GLU A 150 10.37 3.26 6.55
CA GLU A 150 10.19 4.37 7.50
C GLU A 150 8.75 4.48 8.00
N GLU A 151 7.77 4.35 7.09
CA GLU A 151 6.36 4.47 7.45
C GLU A 151 5.74 3.17 7.96
N GLY A 152 6.51 2.07 7.94
CA GLY A 152 6.10 0.81 8.54
C GLY A 152 5.12 -0.02 7.75
N PHE A 153 5.06 0.17 6.44
CA PHE A 153 4.24 -0.68 5.56
C PHE A 153 4.97 -1.97 5.18
N ASP A 154 4.22 -3.06 5.10
CA ASP A 154 4.72 -4.37 4.64
C ASP A 154 4.68 -4.49 3.11
N LEU A 155 3.69 -3.85 2.48
CA LEU A 155 3.44 -3.92 1.05
C LEU A 155 2.80 -2.63 0.55
N ALA A 156 3.24 -2.16 -0.62
CA ALA A 156 2.49 -1.16 -1.40
C ALA A 156 1.91 -1.79 -2.66
N VAL A 157 0.70 -1.34 -3.04
CA VAL A 157 0.11 -1.61 -4.36
C VAL A 157 -0.03 -0.29 -5.10
N ARG A 158 0.68 -0.17 -6.22
CA ARG A 158 0.78 1.09 -6.98
C ARG A 158 0.39 0.92 -8.43
N VAL A 159 -0.33 1.90 -8.97
CA VAL A 159 -0.75 1.99 -10.38
C VAL A 159 0.24 2.86 -11.14
N GLY A 160 0.66 2.44 -12.32
CA GLY A 160 1.58 3.16 -13.18
C GLY A 160 3.05 2.93 -12.84
N ASN A 161 3.89 3.94 -13.06
CA ASN A 161 5.32 3.81 -12.89
C ASN A 161 5.70 3.60 -11.41
N ALA A 162 6.30 2.46 -11.10
CA ALA A 162 6.88 2.19 -9.80
C ALA A 162 8.30 2.78 -9.74
N ALA A 163 8.58 3.53 -8.68
CA ALA A 163 9.96 3.96 -8.41
C ALA A 163 10.84 2.72 -8.18
N THR A 164 11.88 2.55 -8.99
CA THR A 164 12.86 1.48 -8.82
C THR A 164 13.90 1.90 -7.79
N SER A 165 14.02 1.12 -6.73
CA SER A 165 15.07 1.26 -5.72
C SER A 165 15.62 -0.11 -5.39
N HIS A 166 16.92 -0.21 -5.15
CA HIS A 166 17.55 -1.46 -4.71
C HIS A 166 17.03 -1.97 -3.36
N GLN A 167 16.32 -1.13 -2.61
CA GLN A 167 15.75 -1.47 -1.31
C GLN A 167 14.40 -2.19 -1.42
N TYR A 168 13.77 -2.17 -2.59
CA TYR A 168 12.43 -2.72 -2.81
C TYR A 168 12.41 -3.73 -3.95
N ILE A 169 11.61 -4.78 -3.78
CA ILE A 169 11.23 -5.68 -4.85
C ILE A 169 9.93 -5.13 -5.44
N THR A 170 9.91 -5.00 -6.75
CA THR A 170 8.74 -4.54 -7.51
C THR A 170 8.29 -5.67 -8.43
N GLN A 171 7.04 -6.07 -8.31
CA GLN A 171 6.44 -7.14 -9.10
C GLN A 171 5.14 -6.65 -9.74
N VAL A 172 5.00 -6.83 -11.06
CA VAL A 172 3.72 -6.60 -11.74
C VAL A 172 2.72 -7.67 -11.30
N ILE A 173 1.55 -7.26 -10.81
CA ILE A 173 0.48 -8.15 -10.35
C ILE A 173 -0.77 -8.06 -11.20
N ASP A 174 -0.93 -6.96 -11.96
CA ASP A 174 -2.09 -6.71 -12.82
C ASP A 174 -1.74 -5.68 -13.90
N ARG A 175 -2.60 -5.56 -14.92
CA ARG A 175 -2.51 -4.57 -16.00
C ARG A 175 -3.90 -4.08 -16.34
N ALA A 176 -4.03 -2.79 -16.57
CA ALA A 176 -5.29 -2.20 -17.01
C ALA A 176 -5.04 -1.24 -18.18
N ARG A 177 -6.02 -1.08 -19.05
CA ARG A 177 -5.97 -0.09 -20.13
C ARG A 177 -6.79 1.12 -19.76
N SER A 178 -6.21 2.29 -20.01
CA SER A 178 -6.93 3.54 -19.86
C SER A 178 -7.95 3.69 -21.00
N GLN A 179 -9.10 4.28 -20.69
CA GLN A 179 -10.21 4.47 -21.61
C GLN A 179 -10.71 5.91 -21.52
N LEU A 180 -11.21 6.42 -22.64
CA LEU A 180 -11.91 7.69 -22.70
C LEU A 180 -13.37 7.49 -22.31
N PHE A 181 -13.93 8.42 -21.55
CA PHE A 181 -15.32 8.33 -21.10
C PHE A 181 -15.90 9.71 -20.81
N ALA A 182 -17.23 9.81 -20.88
CA ALA A 182 -17.99 10.98 -20.44
C ALA A 182 -19.37 10.55 -19.97
N SER A 183 -20.09 11.43 -19.26
CA SER A 183 -21.50 11.16 -18.93
C SER A 183 -22.42 11.37 -20.13
N PRO A 184 -23.57 10.68 -20.20
CA PRO A 184 -24.59 10.92 -21.21
C PRO A 184 -25.04 12.38 -21.29
N ASP A 185 -25.12 13.07 -20.15
CA ASP A 185 -25.58 14.47 -20.10
C ASP A 185 -24.55 15.42 -20.70
N TYR A 186 -23.25 15.18 -20.47
CA TYR A 186 -22.19 15.92 -21.17
C TYR A 186 -22.30 15.75 -22.69
N LEU A 187 -22.50 14.51 -23.15
CA LEU A 187 -22.58 14.19 -24.57
C LEU A 187 -23.82 14.77 -25.24
N LYS A 188 -24.95 14.87 -24.53
CA LYS A 188 -26.17 15.56 -25.05
C LYS A 188 -25.92 17.05 -25.26
N GLN A 189 -25.11 17.69 -24.41
CA GLN A 189 -24.85 19.13 -24.46
C GLN A 189 -23.78 19.50 -25.48
N TRP A 190 -22.72 18.69 -25.57
CA TRP A 190 -21.50 19.05 -26.31
C TRP A 190 -21.24 18.18 -27.55
N GLY A 191 -22.12 17.19 -27.81
CA GLY A 191 -21.90 16.20 -28.86
C GLY A 191 -21.03 15.02 -28.42
N LYS A 192 -21.12 13.94 -29.15
CA LYS A 192 -20.26 12.77 -28.98
C LYS A 192 -19.09 12.89 -29.94
N PRO A 193 -17.82 12.84 -29.48
CA PRO A 193 -16.68 12.83 -30.40
C PRO A 193 -16.68 11.51 -31.19
N GLU A 194 -16.53 11.60 -32.50
CA GLU A 194 -16.47 10.45 -33.42
C GLU A 194 -15.03 10.14 -33.82
N SER A 195 -14.11 11.09 -33.60
CA SER A 195 -12.70 10.95 -33.89
C SER A 195 -11.82 11.54 -32.79
N LEU A 196 -10.52 11.19 -32.81
CA LEU A 196 -9.52 11.80 -31.93
C LEU A 196 -9.35 13.29 -32.16
N THR A 197 -9.66 13.75 -33.38
CA THR A 197 -9.56 15.18 -33.75
C THR A 197 -10.62 16.00 -33.01
N ASP A 198 -11.83 15.45 -32.83
CA ASP A 198 -12.95 16.14 -32.18
C ASP A 198 -12.67 16.40 -30.70
N LEU A 199 -11.80 15.60 -30.07
CA LEU A 199 -11.41 15.78 -28.66
C LEU A 199 -10.77 17.14 -28.36
N LYS A 200 -10.29 17.85 -29.38
CA LYS A 200 -9.71 19.20 -29.23
C LYS A 200 -10.75 20.23 -28.77
N ASP A 201 -12.00 20.01 -29.17
CA ASP A 201 -13.11 20.93 -28.88
C ASP A 201 -13.80 20.59 -27.55
N HIS A 202 -13.46 19.46 -26.96
CA HIS A 202 -14.02 19.02 -25.69
C HIS A 202 -13.16 19.41 -24.48
N CYS A 203 -13.82 19.60 -23.33
CA CYS A 203 -13.16 19.80 -22.06
C CYS A 203 -12.57 18.49 -21.55
N ARG A 204 -11.28 18.47 -21.23
CA ARG A 204 -10.57 17.31 -20.71
C ARG A 204 -10.38 17.42 -19.20
N LEU A 205 -10.69 16.33 -18.48
CA LEU A 205 -10.44 16.18 -17.06
C LEU A 205 -9.12 15.45 -16.90
N VAL A 206 -8.11 16.09 -16.31
CA VAL A 206 -6.73 15.64 -16.41
C VAL A 206 -6.14 15.32 -15.06
N TYR A 207 -5.44 14.19 -14.98
CA TYR A 207 -4.69 13.78 -13.79
C TYR A 207 -3.36 14.55 -13.69
N GLY A 208 -2.98 14.95 -12.46
CA GLY A 208 -1.74 15.65 -12.14
C GLY A 208 -1.89 17.15 -11.97
N LEU A 209 -1.16 17.70 -11.00
CA LEU A 209 -1.12 19.10 -10.66
C LEU A 209 0.17 19.78 -11.16
N GLY A 210 0.17 21.10 -11.19
CA GLY A 210 1.34 21.92 -11.52
C GLY A 210 1.87 21.66 -12.93
N SER A 211 3.17 21.34 -13.04
CA SER A 211 3.86 21.08 -14.30
C SER A 211 3.74 19.65 -14.83
N ALA A 212 2.98 18.77 -14.15
CA ALA A 212 2.78 17.41 -14.61
C ALA A 212 2.18 17.40 -16.03
N SER A 213 2.60 16.45 -16.86
CA SER A 213 2.08 16.29 -18.22
C SER A 213 0.57 16.10 -18.17
N SER A 214 -0.15 16.86 -18.99
CA SER A 214 -1.59 16.71 -19.18
C SER A 214 -1.93 15.99 -20.49
N ALA A 215 -0.95 15.46 -21.15
CA ALA A 215 -1.14 14.74 -22.42
C ALA A 215 -1.76 13.37 -22.16
N TRP A 216 -2.69 12.98 -23.04
CA TRP A 216 -3.20 11.62 -23.10
C TRP A 216 -2.49 10.84 -24.20
N THR A 217 -1.99 9.69 -23.89
CA THR A 217 -1.37 8.77 -24.84
C THR A 217 -2.39 7.75 -25.29
N LEU A 218 -2.67 7.74 -26.58
CA LEU A 218 -3.63 6.84 -27.22
C LEU A 218 -2.93 6.15 -28.41
N PHE A 219 -3.42 4.99 -28.78
CA PHE A 219 -2.90 4.23 -29.90
C PHE A 219 -4.02 3.98 -30.89
N ASP A 220 -3.80 4.45 -32.10
CA ASP A 220 -4.67 4.26 -33.26
C ASP A 220 -4.03 3.25 -34.22
N GLU A 221 -4.83 2.44 -34.89
CA GLU A 221 -4.30 1.40 -35.82
C GLU A 221 -3.67 2.02 -37.06
N GLU A 222 -4.15 3.16 -37.52
CA GLU A 222 -3.64 3.84 -38.72
C GLU A 222 -2.47 4.77 -38.43
N HIS A 223 -2.50 5.45 -37.28
CA HIS A 223 -1.57 6.55 -36.96
C HIS A 223 -0.57 6.20 -35.86
N GLY A 224 -0.66 5.01 -35.28
CA GLY A 224 0.22 4.59 -34.18
C GLY A 224 -0.03 5.35 -32.87
N GLN A 225 1.03 5.74 -32.19
CA GLN A 225 0.93 6.47 -30.93
C GLN A 225 0.57 7.94 -31.18
N ILE A 226 -0.53 8.39 -30.56
CA ILE A 226 -1.01 9.75 -30.64
C ILE A 226 -0.97 10.37 -29.24
N THR A 227 -0.42 11.56 -29.15
CA THR A 227 -0.39 12.35 -27.92
C THR A 227 -1.35 13.53 -28.04
N LEU A 228 -2.42 13.49 -27.26
CA LEU A 228 -3.42 14.56 -27.26
C LEU A 228 -3.12 15.61 -26.21
N ASN A 229 -2.90 16.82 -26.71
CA ASN A 229 -2.88 18.05 -25.93
C ASN A 229 -4.11 18.88 -26.28
N GLY A 230 -4.63 19.67 -25.36
CA GLY A 230 -5.80 20.51 -25.64
C GLY A 230 -6.27 21.25 -24.39
N ARG A 231 -7.47 21.82 -24.49
CA ARG A 231 -8.07 22.60 -23.42
C ARG A 231 -8.33 21.72 -22.20
N ASN A 232 -7.81 22.12 -21.04
CA ASN A 232 -8.10 21.51 -19.75
C ASN A 232 -9.10 22.39 -19.02
N LEU A 233 -10.14 21.80 -18.47
CA LEU A 233 -11.08 22.52 -17.61
C LEU A 233 -10.61 22.50 -16.16
N VAL A 234 -10.34 21.29 -15.65
CA VAL A 234 -9.90 21.06 -14.26
C VAL A 234 -8.79 20.01 -14.24
N ARG A 235 -7.85 20.19 -13.33
CA ARG A 235 -6.78 19.24 -13.04
C ARG A 235 -6.99 18.66 -11.66
N PHE A 236 -6.75 17.38 -11.52
CA PHE A 236 -6.96 16.62 -10.29
C PHE A 236 -5.71 15.83 -9.93
N ASP A 237 -5.50 15.60 -8.66
CA ASP A 237 -4.52 14.62 -8.12
C ASP A 237 -5.17 13.31 -7.69
N SER A 238 -6.48 13.16 -7.95
CA SER A 238 -7.27 11.98 -7.64
C SER A 238 -8.03 11.50 -8.87
N GLY A 239 -7.82 10.22 -9.24
CA GLY A 239 -8.59 9.59 -10.33
C GLY A 239 -10.07 9.46 -9.99
N ASP A 240 -10.42 9.26 -8.71
CA ASP A 240 -11.83 9.21 -8.26
C ASP A 240 -12.52 10.57 -8.45
N ALA A 241 -11.81 11.66 -8.20
CA ALA A 241 -12.32 13.01 -8.47
C ALA A 241 -12.58 13.24 -9.97
N ILE A 242 -11.71 12.74 -10.87
CA ILE A 242 -11.93 12.78 -12.33
C ILE A 242 -13.19 12.00 -12.69
N ARG A 243 -13.36 10.79 -12.16
CA ARG A 243 -14.53 9.94 -12.39
C ARG A 243 -15.82 10.65 -11.98
N LEU A 244 -15.87 11.20 -10.78
CA LEU A 244 -17.03 11.95 -10.27
C LEU A 244 -17.31 13.21 -11.07
N ALA A 245 -16.27 13.95 -11.47
CA ALA A 245 -16.40 15.14 -12.31
C ALA A 245 -17.00 14.79 -13.70
N ALA A 246 -16.57 13.68 -14.29
CA ALA A 246 -17.14 13.21 -15.55
C ALA A 246 -18.60 12.80 -15.42
N ILE A 247 -18.98 12.09 -14.34
CA ILE A 247 -20.38 11.76 -14.03
C ILE A 247 -21.22 13.03 -13.88
N ALA A 248 -20.66 14.06 -13.24
CA ALA A 248 -21.31 15.36 -13.09
C ALA A 248 -21.39 16.20 -14.40
N GLY A 249 -20.90 15.67 -15.53
CA GLY A 249 -21.00 16.34 -16.82
C GLY A 249 -19.97 17.45 -17.06
N LEU A 250 -18.83 17.45 -16.34
CA LEU A 250 -17.82 18.51 -16.49
C LEU A 250 -16.96 18.35 -17.75
N GLY A 251 -16.82 17.14 -18.28
CA GLY A 251 -15.94 16.89 -19.42
C GLY A 251 -15.67 15.41 -19.69
N ILE A 252 -14.70 15.18 -20.57
CA ILE A 252 -14.19 13.85 -20.92
C ILE A 252 -13.06 13.48 -19.97
N GLY A 253 -13.15 12.29 -19.37
CA GLY A 253 -12.10 11.69 -18.55
C GLY A 253 -11.31 10.63 -19.31
N TYR A 254 -10.11 10.32 -18.80
CA TYR A 254 -9.23 9.26 -19.29
C TYR A 254 -8.59 8.57 -18.11
N LEU A 255 -9.06 7.37 -17.79
CA LEU A 255 -8.63 6.59 -16.62
C LEU A 255 -8.55 5.08 -16.95
N PRO A 256 -7.80 4.31 -16.14
CA PRO A 256 -7.81 2.85 -16.23
C PRO A 256 -9.21 2.26 -16.09
N SER A 257 -9.49 1.23 -16.87
CA SER A 257 -10.82 0.58 -16.99
C SER A 257 -11.44 0.17 -15.65
N PHE A 258 -10.65 -0.35 -14.71
CA PHE A 258 -11.13 -0.76 -13.39
C PHE A 258 -11.79 0.37 -12.59
N MET A 259 -11.49 1.64 -12.90
CA MET A 259 -12.06 2.79 -12.20
C MET A 259 -13.47 3.15 -12.67
N ILE A 260 -13.82 2.81 -13.91
CA ILE A 260 -15.02 3.31 -14.60
C ILE A 260 -16.00 2.21 -15.03
N GLU A 261 -15.57 0.96 -15.01
CA GLU A 261 -16.36 -0.17 -15.51
C GLU A 261 -17.74 -0.26 -14.86
N LYS A 262 -17.84 -0.09 -13.55
CA LYS A 262 -19.12 -0.11 -12.82
C LYS A 262 -20.05 1.02 -13.24
N ASP A 263 -19.51 2.21 -13.51
CA ASP A 263 -20.31 3.36 -13.94
C ASP A 263 -20.74 3.22 -15.39
N ILE A 264 -19.94 2.59 -16.24
CA ILE A 264 -20.33 2.26 -17.61
C ILE A 264 -21.47 1.24 -17.59
N LEU A 265 -21.36 0.17 -16.81
CA LEU A 265 -22.40 -0.84 -16.65
C LEU A 265 -23.70 -0.26 -16.06
N ALA A 266 -23.59 0.71 -15.17
CA ALA A 266 -24.73 1.42 -14.57
C ALA A 266 -25.32 2.51 -15.50
N GLY A 267 -24.68 2.82 -16.64
CA GLY A 267 -25.10 3.86 -17.58
C GLY A 267 -24.79 5.30 -17.12
N HIS A 268 -24.03 5.49 -16.06
CA HIS A 268 -23.58 6.80 -15.60
C HIS A 268 -22.50 7.39 -16.50
N LEU A 269 -21.69 6.53 -17.11
CA LEU A 269 -20.64 6.88 -18.06
C LEU A 269 -20.81 6.09 -19.37
N VAL A 270 -20.32 6.66 -20.45
CA VAL A 270 -20.24 6.03 -21.77
C VAL A 270 -18.79 6.02 -22.20
N GLN A 271 -18.29 4.87 -22.63
CA GLN A 271 -17.00 4.76 -23.28
C GLN A 271 -17.01 5.47 -24.64
N LEU A 272 -15.94 6.21 -24.90
CA LEU A 272 -15.77 6.96 -26.13
C LEU A 272 -14.65 6.32 -26.96
N LEU A 273 -14.76 6.39 -28.28
CA LEU A 273 -13.75 5.92 -29.24
C LEU A 273 -13.21 4.54 -28.86
N ALA A 274 -14.12 3.56 -28.74
CA ALA A 274 -13.82 2.21 -28.25
C ALA A 274 -12.74 1.47 -29.09
N ASP A 275 -12.60 1.83 -30.37
CA ASP A 275 -11.62 1.27 -31.29
C ASP A 275 -10.21 1.86 -31.04
N THR A 276 -10.12 2.95 -30.28
CA THR A 276 -8.84 3.56 -29.91
C THR A 276 -8.31 2.92 -28.62
N ARG A 277 -7.10 2.39 -28.67
CA ARG A 277 -6.47 1.78 -27.50
C ARG A 277 -5.81 2.83 -26.63
N GLY A 278 -6.17 2.87 -25.36
CA GLY A 278 -5.48 3.69 -24.36
C GLY A 278 -4.17 3.06 -23.89
N GLU A 279 -3.40 3.87 -23.18
CA GLU A 279 -2.16 3.43 -22.51
C GLU A 279 -2.43 2.27 -21.55
N GLU A 280 -1.58 1.26 -21.62
CA GLU A 280 -1.58 0.17 -20.64
C GLU A 280 -0.80 0.59 -19.41
N VAL A 281 -1.45 0.57 -18.27
CA VAL A 281 -0.84 0.86 -16.97
C VAL A 281 -0.63 -0.43 -16.19
N ALA A 282 0.58 -0.66 -15.71
CA ALA A 282 0.90 -1.80 -14.87
C ALA A 282 0.53 -1.49 -13.41
N ILE A 283 0.06 -2.49 -12.71
CA ILE A 283 -0.17 -2.44 -11.26
C ILE A 283 0.92 -3.27 -10.58
N HIS A 284 1.60 -2.66 -9.62
CA HIS A 284 2.77 -3.21 -8.98
C HIS A 284 2.51 -3.52 -7.50
N ALA A 285 2.94 -4.69 -7.06
CA ALA A 285 3.20 -4.98 -5.66
C ALA A 285 4.66 -4.62 -5.36
N ILE A 286 4.89 -3.78 -4.35
CA ILE A 286 6.20 -3.26 -3.96
C ILE A 286 6.40 -3.57 -2.48
N TYR A 287 7.48 -4.23 -2.14
CA TYR A 287 7.80 -4.61 -0.76
C TYR A 287 9.31 -4.57 -0.51
N PRO A 288 9.75 -4.39 0.76
CA PRO A 288 11.17 -4.31 1.10
C PRO A 288 11.95 -5.56 0.69
N THR A 289 13.18 -5.36 0.18
CA THR A 289 14.12 -6.45 -0.10
C THR A 289 14.59 -7.03 1.25
N ARG A 290 14.00 -8.15 1.67
CA ARG A 290 14.42 -8.92 2.84
C ARG A 290 14.86 -10.30 2.40
N SER A 291 15.70 -10.94 3.17
CA SER A 291 16.12 -12.33 2.91
C SER A 291 14.95 -13.30 2.86
N TYR A 292 13.85 -12.97 3.55
CA TYR A 292 12.60 -13.73 3.57
C TYR A 292 11.41 -12.79 3.46
N LEU A 293 10.58 -13.04 2.44
CA LEU A 293 9.26 -12.40 2.33
C LEU A 293 8.34 -13.00 3.37
N SER A 294 7.71 -12.16 4.20
CA SER A 294 6.81 -12.65 5.25
C SER A 294 5.65 -13.46 4.66
N LEU A 295 5.24 -14.51 5.37
CA LEU A 295 4.19 -15.42 4.90
C LEU A 295 2.88 -14.67 4.65
N ARG A 296 2.52 -13.70 5.50
CA ARG A 296 1.32 -12.89 5.35
C ARG A 296 1.33 -12.06 4.06
N VAL A 297 2.47 -11.46 3.70
CA VAL A 297 2.62 -10.71 2.44
C VAL A 297 2.53 -11.63 1.24
N ARG A 298 3.22 -12.79 1.28
CA ARG A 298 3.18 -13.79 0.19
C ARG A 298 1.75 -14.27 -0.07
N VAL A 299 1.06 -14.72 0.98
CA VAL A 299 -0.31 -15.24 0.86
C VAL A 299 -1.28 -14.17 0.36
N PHE A 300 -1.07 -12.91 0.76
CA PHE A 300 -1.86 -11.80 0.24
C PHE A 300 -1.63 -11.57 -1.27
N ILE A 301 -0.37 -11.50 -1.72
CA ILE A 301 -0.04 -11.30 -3.14
C ILE A 301 -0.56 -12.48 -3.99
N ASP A 302 -0.35 -13.72 -3.53
CA ASP A 302 -0.80 -14.91 -4.26
C ASP A 302 -2.33 -14.98 -4.31
N GLY A 303 -2.99 -14.66 -3.19
CA GLY A 303 -4.45 -14.56 -3.13
C GLY A 303 -5.01 -13.49 -4.06
N LEU A 304 -4.37 -12.30 -4.09
CA LEU A 304 -4.78 -11.21 -4.98
C LEU A 304 -4.63 -11.61 -6.46
N LYS A 305 -3.53 -12.23 -6.86
CA LYS A 305 -3.34 -12.71 -8.23
C LYS A 305 -4.41 -13.73 -8.63
N ASN A 306 -4.73 -14.66 -7.74
CA ASN A 306 -5.80 -15.64 -7.99
C ASN A 306 -7.17 -14.96 -8.12
N PHE A 307 -7.44 -13.96 -7.29
CA PHE A 307 -8.68 -13.18 -7.37
C PHE A 307 -8.80 -12.45 -8.71
N LEU A 308 -7.75 -11.78 -9.16
CA LEU A 308 -7.71 -11.07 -10.45
C LEU A 308 -7.92 -12.03 -11.62
N SER A 309 -7.20 -13.15 -11.67
CA SER A 309 -7.35 -14.16 -12.73
C SER A 309 -8.75 -14.75 -12.84
N ASN A 310 -9.50 -14.79 -11.75
CA ASN A 310 -10.88 -15.25 -11.74
C ASN A 310 -11.89 -14.17 -12.19
N HIS A 311 -11.52 -12.90 -12.12
CA HIS A 311 -12.36 -11.78 -12.56
C HIS A 311 -12.18 -11.48 -14.06
N GLU A 312 -11.02 -11.74 -14.63
CA GLU A 312 -10.79 -11.63 -16.08
C GLU A 312 -11.56 -12.66 -16.93
N LYS A 313 -12.05 -13.74 -16.30
CA LYS A 313 -12.79 -14.83 -16.99
C LYS A 313 -14.31 -14.67 -16.97
N LYS A 314 -14.82 -13.61 -16.36
CA LYS A 314 -16.25 -13.28 -16.33
C LYS A 314 -16.58 -12.08 -17.18
#